data_e88d5219e98203c754969cbabf1b504a
#
_entry.id   e88d5219e98203c754969cbabf1b504a
#
_cell.length_a   1.000
_cell.length_b   1.000
_cell.length_c   1.000
_cell.angle_alpha   90.00
_cell.angle_beta   90.00
_cell.angle_gamma   90.00
#
_symmetry.space_group_name_H-M   'P 1'
#
loop_
_entity.id
_entity.type
_entity.pdbx_description
1 polymer ?
#
loop_
_entity_poly.entity_id
_entity_poly.type
_entity_poly.pdbx_seq_one_letter_code
_entity_poly.pdbx_strand_id
1 'polypeptide(L)'
;MSNSMISKHSKSAFDESESIRILEELLESTREIKTFFSENDRTPNYDGTFELVNNECEPVKQFIVQIKKVDKLIQNTKGKNIGKYDYSLKTNFLQYVKDKVTECPAIYFVVDLSTKKVFWIYLSDETLMRLNFEGKKTVTYHFQETEFISDINSFILESSRIHLKNHALAN
;
A
#
# COMPACT_ATOMS: atom_id res chain seq x y z
N MET A 1 -37.27 -31.12 -0.72
CA MET A 1 -36.83 -30.04 0.16
C MET A 1 -35.54 -29.48 -0.41
N SER A 2 -35.60 -28.30 -1.00
CA SER A 2 -34.43 -27.65 -1.60
C SER A 2 -33.65 -27.00 -0.49
N ASN A 3 -32.47 -27.56 -0.12
CA ASN A 3 -31.48 -26.88 0.70
C ASN A 3 -30.85 -25.79 -0.15
N SER A 4 -31.35 -24.57 -0.04
CA SER A 4 -30.63 -23.40 -0.54
C SER A 4 -29.32 -23.26 0.28
N MET A 5 -28.21 -23.67 -0.32
CA MET A 5 -26.90 -23.35 0.25
C MET A 5 -26.72 -21.83 0.19
N ILE A 6 -27.02 -21.15 1.27
CA ILE A 6 -26.64 -19.74 1.45
C ILE A 6 -25.12 -19.74 1.57
N SER A 7 -24.44 -19.22 0.56
CA SER A 7 -22.98 -19.04 0.62
C SER A 7 -22.66 -18.00 1.70
N LYS A 8 -21.91 -18.41 2.72
CA LYS A 8 -21.44 -17.51 3.78
C LYS A 8 -20.17 -16.80 3.29
N HIS A 9 -20.14 -15.50 3.43
CA HIS A 9 -18.88 -14.76 3.24
C HIS A 9 -17.84 -15.20 4.26
N SER A 10 -16.59 -15.34 3.83
CA SER A 10 -15.50 -15.70 4.73
C SER A 10 -15.09 -14.51 5.60
N LYS A 11 -14.54 -14.80 6.81
CA LYS A 11 -13.93 -13.76 7.65
C LYS A 11 -12.91 -12.93 6.86
N SER A 12 -12.12 -13.59 6.00
CA SER A 12 -11.12 -12.92 5.17
C SER A 12 -11.70 -11.88 4.22
N ALA A 13 -12.91 -12.12 3.66
CA ALA A 13 -13.57 -11.15 2.79
C ALA A 13 -14.02 -9.90 3.56
N PHE A 14 -14.58 -10.08 4.77
CA PHE A 14 -14.93 -8.94 5.64
C PHE A 14 -13.70 -8.12 6.05
N ASP A 15 -12.62 -8.79 6.46
CA ASP A 15 -11.37 -8.15 6.86
C ASP A 15 -10.73 -7.40 5.69
N GLU A 16 -10.85 -7.90 4.46
CA GLU A 16 -10.38 -7.22 3.25
C GLU A 16 -11.17 -5.93 3.00
N SER A 17 -12.49 -6.00 2.99
CA SER A 17 -13.35 -4.83 2.86
C SER A 17 -13.11 -3.81 3.97
N GLU A 18 -12.88 -4.25 5.20
CA GLU A 18 -12.56 -3.37 6.31
C GLU A 18 -11.22 -2.66 6.12
N SER A 19 -10.19 -3.36 5.66
CA SER A 19 -8.88 -2.75 5.40
C SER A 19 -8.93 -1.68 4.31
N ILE A 20 -9.69 -1.93 3.25
CA ILE A 20 -9.92 -0.95 2.18
C ILE A 20 -10.65 0.28 2.72
N ARG A 21 -11.72 0.08 3.49
CA ARG A 21 -12.50 1.18 4.10
C ARG A 21 -11.64 2.03 5.05
N ILE A 22 -10.82 1.42 5.90
CA ILE A 22 -9.91 2.14 6.79
C ILE A 22 -8.95 3.01 5.97
N LEU A 23 -8.38 2.46 4.92
CA LEU A 23 -7.44 3.19 4.06
C LEU A 23 -8.12 4.33 3.30
N GLU A 24 -9.30 4.09 2.72
CA GLU A 24 -10.08 5.12 2.03
C GLU A 24 -10.47 6.26 2.96
N GLU A 25 -11.03 5.96 4.13
CA GLU A 25 -11.40 6.96 5.14
C GLU A 25 -10.21 7.81 5.56
N LEU A 26 -9.03 7.20 5.72
CA LEU A 26 -7.81 7.93 6.06
C LEU A 26 -7.35 8.82 4.91
N LEU A 27 -7.21 8.28 3.71
CA LEU A 27 -6.68 9.00 2.55
C LEU A 27 -7.62 10.12 2.09
N GLU A 28 -8.92 9.87 2.08
CA GLU A 28 -9.94 10.85 1.68
C GLU A 28 -10.40 11.76 2.82
N SER A 29 -9.75 11.72 4.00
CA SER A 29 -10.07 12.60 5.13
C SER A 29 -9.82 14.07 4.82
N THR A 30 -8.98 14.36 3.83
CA THR A 30 -8.85 15.66 3.18
C THR A 30 -9.45 15.57 1.77
N ARG A 31 -9.67 16.70 1.12
CA ARG A 31 -10.12 16.74 -0.29
C ARG A 31 -8.96 16.71 -1.30
N GLU A 32 -7.77 16.37 -0.86
CA GLU A 32 -6.55 16.39 -1.67
C GLU A 32 -6.18 15.01 -2.23
N ILE A 33 -6.90 13.95 -1.82
CA ILE A 33 -6.72 12.59 -2.35
C ILE A 33 -8.07 12.03 -2.81
N LYS A 34 -8.06 11.38 -3.97
CA LYS A 34 -9.16 10.55 -4.47
C LYS A 34 -8.69 9.11 -4.67
N THR A 35 -9.41 8.17 -4.11
CA THR A 35 -9.10 6.72 -4.18
C THR A 35 -9.96 6.00 -5.20
N PHE A 36 -9.38 4.97 -5.81
CA PHE A 36 -10.02 4.07 -6.78
C PHE A 36 -9.58 2.64 -6.48
N PHE A 37 -10.01 2.11 -5.35
CA PHE A 37 -9.66 0.75 -4.92
C PHE A 37 -10.71 -0.26 -5.36
N SER A 38 -10.27 -1.50 -5.61
CA SER A 38 -11.14 -2.60 -6.03
C SER A 38 -11.16 -3.68 -4.97
N GLU A 39 -12.35 -4.02 -4.48
CA GLU A 39 -12.56 -5.13 -3.54
C GLU A 39 -12.46 -6.52 -4.20
N ASN A 40 -12.43 -6.59 -5.53
CA ASN A 40 -12.52 -7.85 -6.26
C ASN A 40 -11.46 -7.93 -7.35
N ASP A 41 -10.20 -8.10 -7.06
CA ASP A 41 -9.10 -8.46 -8.00
C ASP A 41 -9.36 -8.16 -9.50
N ARG A 42 -10.05 -7.04 -9.78
CA ARG A 42 -10.42 -6.68 -11.15
C ARG A 42 -9.25 -6.22 -11.98
N THR A 43 -8.20 -5.80 -11.30
CA THR A 43 -6.96 -5.35 -11.93
C THR A 43 -5.89 -6.37 -11.62
N PRO A 44 -5.37 -7.11 -12.62
CA PRO A 44 -4.25 -8.01 -12.36
C PRO A 44 -3.06 -7.21 -11.86
N ASN A 45 -2.40 -7.74 -10.83
CA ASN A 45 -1.14 -7.28 -10.27
C ASN A 45 -1.17 -6.14 -9.23
N TYR A 46 -2.24 -5.35 -9.11
CA TYR A 46 -2.37 -4.32 -8.06
C TYR A 46 -3.82 -4.13 -7.62
N ASP A 47 -4.03 -3.51 -6.46
CA ASP A 47 -5.37 -3.43 -5.84
C ASP A 47 -6.12 -2.14 -6.19
N GLY A 48 -5.49 -1.20 -6.84
CA GLY A 48 -6.10 0.03 -7.29
C GLY A 48 -5.13 1.19 -7.43
N THR A 49 -5.68 2.39 -7.50
CA THR A 49 -4.93 3.64 -7.62
C THR A 49 -5.46 4.68 -6.65
N PHE A 50 -4.65 5.68 -6.36
CA PHE A 50 -5.14 6.94 -5.82
C PHE A 50 -4.49 8.11 -6.55
N GLU A 51 -5.13 9.25 -6.49
CA GLU A 51 -4.67 10.49 -7.11
C GLU A 51 -4.55 11.59 -6.07
N LEU A 52 -3.45 12.34 -6.13
CA LEU A 52 -3.40 13.66 -5.51
C LEU A 52 -4.15 14.62 -6.43
N VAL A 53 -4.99 15.47 -5.85
CA VAL A 53 -5.76 16.46 -6.58
C VAL A 53 -5.44 17.88 -6.07
N ASN A 54 -5.55 18.86 -6.95
CA ASN A 54 -5.37 20.25 -6.60
C ASN A 54 -6.66 20.86 -5.99
N ASN A 55 -6.64 22.16 -5.67
CA ASN A 55 -7.78 22.89 -5.10
C ASN A 55 -9.00 22.95 -6.04
N GLU A 56 -8.80 22.70 -7.34
CA GLU A 56 -9.86 22.66 -8.35
C GLU A 56 -10.38 21.22 -8.58
N CYS A 57 -9.95 20.28 -7.73
CA CYS A 57 -10.25 18.83 -7.81
C CYS A 57 -9.71 18.17 -9.09
N GLU A 58 -8.68 18.73 -9.70
CA GLU A 58 -8.02 18.14 -10.85
C GLU A 58 -6.89 17.20 -10.40
N PRO A 59 -6.75 16.00 -11.02
CA PRO A 59 -5.68 15.08 -10.69
C PRO A 59 -4.32 15.65 -11.11
N VAL A 60 -3.37 15.67 -10.18
CA VAL A 60 -2.00 16.16 -10.43
C VAL A 60 -0.96 15.04 -10.38
N LYS A 61 -1.25 13.95 -9.70
CA LYS A 61 -0.35 12.79 -9.61
C LYS A 61 -1.13 11.53 -9.28
N GLN A 62 -0.85 10.44 -9.99
CA GLN A 62 -1.44 9.12 -9.77
C GLN A 62 -0.41 8.16 -9.17
N PHE A 63 -0.89 7.28 -8.29
CA PHE A 63 -0.12 6.19 -7.69
C PHE A 63 -0.84 4.86 -7.91
N ILE A 64 -0.09 3.80 -8.20
CA ILE A 64 -0.63 2.44 -8.11
C ILE A 64 -0.37 1.88 -6.72
N VAL A 65 -1.28 1.06 -6.23
CA VAL A 65 -1.19 0.54 -4.87
C VAL A 65 -1.41 -0.96 -4.76
N GLN A 66 -0.71 -1.56 -3.81
CA GLN A 66 -1.02 -2.86 -3.24
C GLN A 66 -1.47 -2.64 -1.80
N ILE A 67 -2.60 -3.25 -1.43
CA ILE A 67 -3.18 -3.13 -0.09
C ILE A 67 -3.14 -4.51 0.57
N LYS A 68 -2.55 -4.60 1.74
CA LYS A 68 -2.54 -5.82 2.54
C LYS A 68 -3.04 -5.51 3.94
N LYS A 69 -3.71 -6.49 4.52
CA LYS A 69 -4.20 -6.45 5.89
C LYS A 69 -3.37 -7.36 6.78
N VAL A 70 -3.36 -7.03 8.04
CA VAL A 70 -2.87 -7.86 9.12
C VAL A 70 -3.77 -7.67 10.34
N ASP A 71 -4.01 -8.73 11.09
CA ASP A 71 -4.83 -8.62 12.30
C ASP A 71 -4.18 -7.67 13.30
N LYS A 72 -2.85 -7.82 13.50
CA LYS A 72 -2.04 -6.94 14.33
C LYS A 72 -0.57 -7.04 13.97
N LEU A 73 0.09 -5.92 13.77
CA LEU A 73 1.56 -5.84 13.71
C LEU A 73 2.14 -5.80 15.12
N ILE A 74 3.15 -6.64 15.34
CA ILE A 74 3.81 -6.75 16.65
C ILE A 74 5.18 -6.10 16.57
N GLN A 75 5.43 -5.20 17.50
CA GLN A 75 6.72 -4.53 17.62
C GLN A 75 7.77 -5.48 18.19
N ASN A 76 8.93 -5.52 17.57
CA ASN A 76 10.05 -6.32 18.06
C ASN A 76 10.59 -5.77 19.39
N THR A 77 10.70 -6.63 20.38
CA THR A 77 11.20 -6.28 21.72
C THR A 77 12.66 -6.66 21.94
N LYS A 78 13.26 -7.41 20.99
CA LYS A 78 14.64 -7.92 21.10
C LYS A 78 15.38 -7.87 19.76
N GLY A 79 16.71 -7.92 19.82
CA GLY A 79 17.58 -8.00 18.65
C GLY A 79 17.81 -6.65 17.95
N LYS A 80 18.44 -6.69 16.77
CA LYS A 80 18.81 -5.51 15.99
C LYS A 80 17.63 -4.70 15.44
N ASN A 81 16.46 -5.30 15.39
CA ASN A 81 15.22 -4.69 14.89
C ASN A 81 14.27 -4.30 16.03
N ILE A 82 14.76 -4.15 17.25
CA ILE A 82 13.98 -3.69 18.41
C ILE A 82 13.26 -2.38 18.05
N GLY A 83 11.99 -2.27 18.41
CA GLY A 83 11.15 -1.11 18.12
C GLY A 83 10.55 -1.08 16.70
N LYS A 84 10.94 -1.98 15.81
CA LYS A 84 10.39 -2.09 14.45
C LYS A 84 9.29 -3.15 14.38
N TYR A 85 8.45 -3.03 13.35
CA TYR A 85 7.38 -3.99 13.07
C TYR A 85 7.74 -4.81 11.85
N ASP A 86 7.77 -6.14 11.99
CA ASP A 86 8.10 -7.04 10.89
C ASP A 86 6.86 -7.42 10.10
N TYR A 87 6.96 -7.32 8.78
CA TYR A 87 5.93 -7.76 7.86
C TYR A 87 6.54 -8.53 6.68
N SER A 88 5.94 -9.66 6.34
CA SER A 88 6.36 -10.49 5.20
C SER A 88 5.67 -10.03 3.93
N LEU A 89 6.39 -9.32 3.08
CA LEU A 89 5.90 -8.88 1.77
C LEU A 89 5.93 -10.04 0.77
N LYS A 90 4.84 -10.25 0.05
CA LYS A 90 4.82 -11.09 -1.14
C LYS A 90 5.52 -10.38 -2.30
N THR A 91 6.38 -11.09 -3.01
CA THR A 91 7.26 -10.49 -4.01
C THR A 91 6.60 -10.22 -5.37
N ASN A 92 5.41 -10.77 -5.63
CA ASN A 92 4.73 -10.62 -6.92
C ASN A 92 4.52 -9.15 -7.32
N PHE A 93 4.03 -8.32 -6.40
CA PHE A 93 3.83 -6.91 -6.68
C PHE A 93 5.16 -6.15 -6.83
N LEU A 94 6.16 -6.51 -6.03
CA LEU A 94 7.51 -5.93 -6.14
C LEU A 94 8.12 -6.21 -7.52
N GLN A 95 7.96 -7.45 -8.01
CA GLN A 95 8.42 -7.84 -9.33
C GLN A 95 7.65 -7.09 -10.44
N TYR A 96 6.33 -6.98 -10.31
CA TYR A 96 5.53 -6.21 -11.23
C TYR A 96 5.95 -4.73 -11.30
N VAL A 97 6.19 -4.10 -10.15
CA VAL A 97 6.67 -2.71 -10.09
C VAL A 97 8.02 -2.57 -10.75
N LYS A 98 8.95 -3.49 -10.47
CA LYS A 98 10.28 -3.47 -11.07
C LYS A 98 10.24 -3.59 -12.60
N ASP A 99 9.42 -4.50 -13.13
CA ASP A 99 9.46 -4.89 -14.53
C ASP A 99 8.54 -4.04 -15.43
N LYS A 100 7.44 -3.51 -14.87
CA LYS A 100 6.34 -2.96 -15.66
C LYS A 100 5.98 -1.52 -15.33
N VAL A 101 6.28 -1.04 -14.13
CA VAL A 101 5.82 0.27 -13.68
C VAL A 101 6.88 1.32 -13.95
N THR A 102 6.68 2.10 -14.99
CA THR A 102 7.59 3.18 -15.40
C THR A 102 6.92 4.57 -15.38
N GLU A 103 5.58 4.63 -15.40
CA GLU A 103 4.85 5.88 -15.61
C GLU A 103 4.25 6.46 -14.33
N CYS A 104 3.98 5.65 -13.33
CA CYS A 104 3.48 6.13 -12.05
C CYS A 104 4.16 5.46 -10.87
N PRO A 105 4.34 6.18 -9.75
CA PRO A 105 4.94 5.61 -8.55
C PRO A 105 4.02 4.55 -7.92
N ALA A 106 4.63 3.58 -7.25
CA ALA A 106 3.95 2.49 -6.60
C ALA A 106 4.11 2.56 -5.07
N ILE A 107 3.01 2.35 -4.36
CA ILE A 107 2.98 2.31 -2.90
C ILE A 107 2.38 0.98 -2.43
N TYR A 108 3.01 0.41 -1.42
CA TYR A 108 2.53 -0.77 -0.72
C TYR A 108 1.98 -0.34 0.65
N PHE A 109 0.69 -0.58 0.88
CA PHE A 109 0.03 -0.31 2.16
C PHE A 109 -0.16 -1.59 2.96
N VAL A 110 0.09 -1.51 4.27
CA VAL A 110 -0.24 -2.56 5.23
C VAL A 110 -1.15 -1.97 6.30
N VAL A 111 -2.38 -2.46 6.37
CA VAL A 111 -3.40 -2.01 7.31
C VAL A 111 -3.44 -2.94 8.50
N ASP A 112 -3.12 -2.44 9.67
CA ASP A 112 -3.28 -3.12 10.96
C ASP A 112 -4.74 -2.95 11.43
N LEU A 113 -5.51 -4.04 11.40
CA LEU A 113 -6.94 -4.00 11.71
C LEU A 113 -7.21 -3.71 13.19
N SER A 114 -6.31 -4.14 14.10
CA SER A 114 -6.52 -3.97 15.54
C SER A 114 -6.28 -2.54 16.00
N THR A 115 -5.30 -1.85 15.42
CA THR A 115 -4.94 -0.47 15.77
C THR A 115 -5.46 0.56 14.78
N LYS A 116 -5.95 0.11 13.61
CA LYS A 116 -6.32 0.93 12.45
C LYS A 116 -5.16 1.79 11.93
N LYS A 117 -3.93 1.43 12.24
CA LYS A 117 -2.75 2.07 11.70
C LYS A 117 -2.52 1.60 10.26
N VAL A 118 -2.16 2.52 9.40
CA VAL A 118 -1.79 2.26 8.00
C VAL A 118 -0.31 2.53 7.83
N PHE A 119 0.45 1.48 7.60
CA PHE A 119 1.87 1.55 7.25
C PHE A 119 2.01 1.62 5.73
N TRP A 120 3.04 2.29 5.24
CA TRP A 120 3.25 2.45 3.82
C TRP A 120 4.72 2.38 3.42
N ILE A 121 4.96 1.88 2.22
CA ILE A 121 6.29 1.79 1.61
C ILE A 121 6.20 2.38 0.21
N TYR A 122 6.99 3.39 -0.08
CA TYR A 122 7.23 3.80 -1.46
C TYR A 122 8.22 2.84 -2.12
N LEU A 123 7.78 2.18 -3.19
CA LEU A 123 8.57 1.20 -3.93
C LEU A 123 9.46 1.89 -4.97
N SER A 124 10.39 2.73 -4.50
CA SER A 124 11.45 3.30 -5.34
C SER A 124 12.42 2.20 -5.79
N ASP A 125 13.23 2.49 -6.83
CA ASP A 125 14.28 1.57 -7.26
C ASP A 125 15.26 1.27 -6.11
N GLU A 126 15.60 2.26 -5.30
CA GLU A 126 16.45 2.07 -4.12
C GLU A 126 15.82 1.11 -3.11
N THR A 127 14.52 1.27 -2.82
CA THR A 127 13.78 0.37 -1.93
C THR A 127 13.75 -1.05 -2.50
N LEU A 128 13.45 -1.20 -3.80
CA LEU A 128 13.41 -2.51 -4.46
C LEU A 128 14.79 -3.19 -4.46
N MET A 129 15.86 -2.45 -4.72
CA MET A 129 17.24 -2.98 -4.64
C MET A 129 17.60 -3.42 -3.22
N ARG A 130 17.26 -2.61 -2.21
CA ARG A 130 17.55 -2.93 -0.79
C ARG A 130 16.80 -4.17 -0.32
N LEU A 131 15.60 -4.39 -0.79
CA LEU A 131 14.78 -5.57 -0.44
C LEU A 131 15.38 -6.88 -0.96
N ASN A 132 16.15 -6.85 -2.04
CA ASN A 132 16.81 -8.02 -2.63
C ASN A 132 15.89 -9.24 -2.72
N PHE A 133 14.75 -9.06 -3.37
CA PHE A 133 13.63 -10.02 -3.38
C PHE A 133 13.69 -11.03 -4.53
N GLU A 134 14.58 -10.86 -5.50
CA GLU A 134 14.68 -11.73 -6.69
C GLU A 134 14.85 -13.20 -6.30
N GLY A 135 14.07 -14.06 -6.94
CA GLY A 135 14.07 -15.51 -6.66
C GLY A 135 13.42 -15.91 -5.33
N LYS A 136 12.87 -14.97 -4.58
CA LYS A 136 12.18 -15.23 -3.31
C LYS A 136 10.68 -15.09 -3.49
N LYS A 137 9.89 -15.86 -2.72
CA LYS A 137 8.43 -15.73 -2.67
C LYS A 137 7.98 -14.59 -1.74
N THR A 138 8.77 -14.36 -0.70
CA THR A 138 8.52 -13.32 0.31
C THR A 138 9.83 -12.69 0.76
N VAL A 139 9.75 -11.45 1.22
CA VAL A 139 10.83 -10.74 1.91
C VAL A 139 10.30 -10.06 3.15
N THR A 140 11.08 -10.01 4.22
CA THR A 140 10.69 -9.30 5.43
C THR A 140 11.03 -7.82 5.32
N TYR A 141 10.04 -6.97 5.55
CA TYR A 141 10.22 -5.54 5.72
C TYR A 141 10.11 -5.19 7.21
N HIS A 142 10.99 -4.32 7.67
CA HIS A 142 11.05 -3.88 9.06
C HIS A 142 10.56 -2.43 9.14
N PHE A 143 9.25 -2.25 9.30
CA PHE A 143 8.67 -0.90 9.45
C PHE A 143 9.22 -0.18 10.67
N GLN A 144 9.64 1.06 10.47
CA GLN A 144 9.88 1.99 11.56
C GLN A 144 8.55 2.47 12.15
N GLU A 145 8.56 2.90 13.40
CA GLU A 145 7.37 3.48 14.02
C GLU A 145 6.87 4.75 13.28
N THR A 146 7.77 5.44 12.59
CA THR A 146 7.46 6.63 11.79
C THR A 146 6.89 6.33 10.41
N GLU A 147 6.89 5.07 9.97
CA GLU A 147 6.40 4.67 8.64
C GLU A 147 4.91 4.32 8.61
N PHE A 148 4.13 4.69 9.61
CA PHE A 148 2.68 4.70 9.51
C PHE A 148 2.16 6.13 9.32
N ILE A 149 1.02 6.26 8.68
CA ILE A 149 0.39 7.56 8.44
C ILE A 149 -0.22 8.05 9.75
N SER A 150 0.51 8.87 10.49
CA SER A 150 0.04 9.52 11.72
C SER A 150 -0.64 10.86 11.45
N ASP A 151 -0.25 11.51 10.35
CA ASP A 151 -0.81 12.77 9.87
C ASP A 151 -0.94 12.71 8.34
N ILE A 152 -2.15 12.86 7.86
CA ILE A 152 -2.45 12.79 6.43
C ILE A 152 -1.79 13.91 5.63
N ASN A 153 -1.65 15.10 6.20
CA ASN A 153 -1.01 16.21 5.50
C ASN A 153 0.48 15.95 5.28
N SER A 154 1.15 15.33 6.24
CA SER A 154 2.54 14.89 6.07
C SER A 154 2.67 13.83 4.99
N PHE A 155 1.76 12.85 4.94
CA PHE A 155 1.71 11.85 3.87
C PHE A 155 1.51 12.50 2.49
N ILE A 156 0.58 13.44 2.36
CA ILE A 156 0.33 14.18 1.12
C ILE A 156 1.59 14.93 0.69
N LEU A 157 2.25 15.62 1.62
CA LEU A 157 3.47 16.36 1.33
C LEU A 157 4.60 15.44 0.86
N GLU A 158 4.83 14.32 1.54
CA GLU A 158 5.85 13.33 1.16
C GLU A 158 5.54 12.71 -0.21
N SER A 159 4.32 12.27 -0.43
CA SER A 159 3.90 11.67 -1.71
C SER A 159 3.94 12.68 -2.87
N SER A 160 3.63 13.96 -2.63
CA SER A 160 3.74 15.01 -3.64
C SER A 160 5.18 15.21 -4.15
N ARG A 161 6.16 14.94 -3.30
CA ARG A 161 7.60 15.06 -3.61
C ARG A 161 8.18 13.85 -4.34
N ILE A 162 7.45 12.76 -4.46
CA ILE A 162 7.88 11.59 -5.21
C ILE A 162 7.90 11.95 -6.70
N HIS A 163 9.05 11.89 -7.33
CA HIS A 163 9.24 12.14 -8.75
C HIS A 163 9.46 10.85 -9.53
N LEU A 164 8.87 10.77 -10.72
CA LEU A 164 9.23 9.72 -11.67
C LEU A 164 10.64 9.94 -12.17
N LYS A 165 11.44 8.88 -12.20
CA LYS A 165 12.86 8.95 -12.56
C LYS A 165 13.17 9.25 -14.02
N ASN A 166 12.21 9.28 -14.96
CA ASN A 166 12.49 9.05 -16.37
C ASN A 166 12.23 10.21 -17.34
N HIS A 167 12.36 11.46 -16.94
CA HIS A 167 12.40 12.55 -17.95
C HIS A 167 13.74 13.29 -18.02
N ALA A 168 14.79 12.81 -17.38
CA ALA A 168 16.09 13.48 -17.35
C ALA A 168 17.11 12.99 -18.36
N LEU A 169 16.77 12.05 -19.25
CA LEU A 169 17.69 11.52 -20.25
C LEU A 169 17.12 11.51 -21.68
N ALA A 170 16.39 12.53 -22.07
CA ALA A 170 16.04 12.80 -23.45
C ALA A 170 16.44 14.23 -23.80
N ASN A 171 17.76 14.50 -23.82
CA ASN A 171 18.41 15.58 -24.58
C ASN A 171 19.87 15.20 -24.78
#